data_88730a73f0573ac60fb2bf0eb247bc68
#
_entry.id   88730a73f0573ac60fb2bf0eb247bc68
#
_cell.length_a   1.000
_cell.length_b   1.000
_cell.length_c   1.000
_cell.angle_alpha   90.00
_cell.angle_beta   90.00
_cell.angle_gamma   90.00
#
_symmetry.space_group_name_H-M   'P 1'
#
loop_
_entity.id
_entity.type
_entity.pdbx_description
1 polymer ?
#
loop_
_entity_poly.entity_id
_entity_poly.type
_entity_poly.pdbx_seq_one_letter_code
_entity_poly.pdbx_strand_id
1 'polypeptide(L)'
;MKQSIILFITLVSLFCSCKSNFEKVQKSKDFPYKLTKADEYYDKKQWTKANQLYEELLTVYKGTKNFESIYYKYAFTFYNNKEYLAASYHFKNFADLFPNSPKSEECQFLNSLCLYKISPEYTLDQSNTIKSIGELQSFVNNHPESEHVKEANNLIDESRTKLEIKDTYGADLYYKIGEYKAASVAFEQIIRKYPDSKNVDYYHFMMIKAKYTYAKNSVPEKQEARFNQILTEYNEFVRKYPKSTFRSEVERINTLSLASLKKIADK
;
A
#
# COMPACT_ATOMS: atom_id res chain seq x y z
N MET A 1 -13.72 43.83 -37.72
CA MET A 1 -12.35 43.34 -37.51
C MET A 1 -11.49 44.19 -36.53
N LYS A 2 -11.41 45.51 -36.66
CA LYS A 2 -10.61 46.34 -35.71
C LYS A 2 -11.11 46.29 -34.25
N GLN A 3 -12.43 46.28 -34.04
CA GLN A 3 -12.99 46.19 -32.68
C GLN A 3 -12.77 44.80 -32.01
N SER A 4 -12.78 43.70 -32.80
CA SER A 4 -12.51 42.36 -32.27
C SER A 4 -11.03 42.17 -31.88
N ILE A 5 -10.13 42.85 -32.59
CA ILE A 5 -8.68 42.80 -32.27
C ILE A 5 -8.38 43.60 -31.00
N ILE A 6 -9.05 44.73 -30.78
CA ILE A 6 -8.89 45.55 -29.58
C ILE A 6 -9.43 44.79 -28.35
N LEU A 7 -10.57 44.10 -28.47
CA LEU A 7 -11.15 43.29 -27.40
C LEU A 7 -10.22 42.11 -27.02
N PHE A 8 -9.56 41.48 -28.00
CA PHE A 8 -8.63 40.38 -27.78
C PHE A 8 -7.34 40.84 -27.07
N ILE A 9 -6.82 42.03 -27.42
CA ILE A 9 -5.64 42.64 -26.82
C ILE A 9 -5.92 43.04 -25.35
N THR A 10 -7.11 43.56 -25.03
CA THR A 10 -7.48 43.89 -23.64
C THR A 10 -7.70 42.67 -22.78
N LEU A 11 -8.21 41.54 -23.34
CA LEU A 11 -8.36 40.31 -22.60
C LEU A 11 -7.02 39.62 -22.27
N VAL A 12 -6.04 39.72 -23.18
CA VAL A 12 -4.68 39.16 -22.97
C VAL A 12 -3.89 39.99 -21.92
N SER A 13 -4.10 41.30 -21.84
CA SER A 13 -3.42 42.16 -20.84
C SER A 13 -3.91 41.89 -19.39
N LEU A 14 -5.14 41.40 -19.20
CA LEU A 14 -5.66 41.06 -17.88
C LEU A 14 -5.02 39.78 -17.30
N PHE A 15 -4.55 38.86 -18.15
CA PHE A 15 -3.82 37.65 -17.68
C PHE A 15 -2.36 37.92 -17.29
N CYS A 16 -1.73 38.97 -17.79
CA CYS A 16 -0.36 39.37 -17.41
C CYS A 16 -0.27 40.01 -16.02
N SER A 17 -1.35 40.60 -15.49
CA SER A 17 -1.32 41.31 -14.20
C SER A 17 -1.23 40.38 -12.98
N CYS A 18 -1.74 39.15 -13.06
CA CYS A 18 -1.69 38.20 -11.94
C CYS A 18 -0.29 37.60 -11.70
N LYS A 19 0.57 37.48 -12.74
CA LYS A 19 1.94 36.96 -12.59
C LYS A 19 2.86 37.94 -11.86
N SER A 20 2.59 39.24 -11.97
CA SER A 20 3.52 40.28 -11.47
C SER A 20 3.64 40.35 -9.94
N ASN A 21 2.60 39.96 -9.20
CA ASN A 21 2.59 40.06 -7.73
C ASN A 21 3.37 38.96 -7.04
N PHE A 22 3.22 37.70 -7.49
CA PHE A 22 3.96 36.56 -6.94
C PHE A 22 5.47 36.67 -7.23
N GLU A 23 5.86 37.08 -8.46
CA GLU A 23 7.25 37.28 -8.83
C GLU A 23 7.94 38.37 -7.98
N LYS A 24 7.21 39.43 -7.62
CA LYS A 24 7.75 40.49 -6.72
C LYS A 24 8.04 39.89 -5.34
N VAL A 25 7.13 39.09 -4.79
CA VAL A 25 7.33 38.42 -3.51
C VAL A 25 8.52 37.46 -3.58
N GLN A 26 8.59 36.63 -4.62
CA GLN A 26 9.68 35.66 -4.83
C GLN A 26 11.06 36.31 -4.91
N LYS A 27 11.18 37.46 -5.60
CA LYS A 27 12.43 38.22 -5.74
C LYS A 27 12.77 39.09 -4.53
N SER A 28 11.83 39.24 -3.57
CA SER A 28 12.07 40.07 -2.38
C SER A 28 13.21 39.50 -1.53
N LYS A 29 14.04 40.37 -0.97
CA LYS A 29 15.05 40.06 0.05
C LYS A 29 14.55 40.31 1.46
N ASP A 30 13.31 40.82 1.61
CA ASP A 30 12.65 40.96 2.89
C ASP A 30 12.02 39.57 3.27
N PHE A 31 12.77 38.78 4.01
CA PHE A 31 12.38 37.44 4.40
C PHE A 31 11.18 37.42 5.36
N PRO A 32 11.03 38.30 6.35
CA PRO A 32 9.80 38.44 7.14
C PRO A 32 8.56 38.70 6.30
N TYR A 33 8.64 39.63 5.34
CA TYR A 33 7.56 39.90 4.38
C TYR A 33 7.27 38.64 3.53
N LYS A 34 8.31 37.97 3.03
CA LYS A 34 8.18 36.74 2.22
C LYS A 34 7.51 35.61 3.03
N LEU A 35 7.84 35.46 4.31
CA LEU A 35 7.20 34.49 5.20
C LEU A 35 5.71 34.80 5.38
N THR A 36 5.35 36.05 5.65
CA THR A 36 3.96 36.48 5.75
C THR A 36 3.19 36.16 4.45
N LYS A 37 3.80 36.36 3.30
CA LYS A 37 3.17 36.05 2.00
C LYS A 37 3.08 34.54 1.75
N ALA A 38 4.05 33.75 2.18
CA ALA A 38 3.99 32.29 2.12
C ALA A 38 2.81 31.74 2.95
N ASP A 39 2.63 32.27 4.15
CA ASP A 39 1.50 31.94 5.03
C ASP A 39 0.17 32.36 4.40
N GLU A 40 0.05 33.56 3.85
CA GLU A 40 -1.14 34.00 3.11
C GLU A 40 -1.49 33.07 1.93
N TYR A 41 -0.49 32.61 1.14
CA TYR A 41 -0.73 31.66 0.07
C TYR A 41 -1.14 30.29 0.59
N TYR A 42 -0.55 29.85 1.71
CA TYR A 42 -0.92 28.60 2.37
C TYR A 42 -2.37 28.64 2.83
N ASP A 43 -2.78 29.70 3.52
CA ASP A 43 -4.16 29.86 4.03
C ASP A 43 -5.20 29.96 2.89
N LYS A 44 -4.79 30.53 1.76
CA LYS A 44 -5.59 30.58 0.51
C LYS A 44 -5.54 29.30 -0.30
N LYS A 45 -4.94 28.22 0.23
CA LYS A 45 -4.78 26.91 -0.44
C LYS A 45 -4.04 26.98 -1.78
N GLN A 46 -3.20 28.00 -1.96
CA GLN A 46 -2.33 28.16 -3.13
C GLN A 46 -1.01 27.41 -2.89
N TRP A 47 -1.11 26.09 -2.71
CA TRP A 47 -0.06 25.24 -2.18
C TRP A 47 1.27 25.34 -2.94
N THR A 48 1.21 25.38 -4.28
CA THR A 48 2.41 25.48 -5.13
C THR A 48 3.17 26.79 -4.89
N LYS A 49 2.46 27.93 -4.73
CA LYS A 49 3.11 29.21 -4.43
C LYS A 49 3.69 29.23 -3.02
N ALA A 50 2.94 28.73 -2.04
CA ALA A 50 3.42 28.62 -0.68
C ALA A 50 4.67 27.71 -0.61
N ASN A 51 4.66 26.58 -1.29
CA ASN A 51 5.77 25.64 -1.36
C ASN A 51 7.07 26.33 -1.86
N GLN A 52 7.01 27.03 -2.99
CA GLN A 52 8.17 27.73 -3.56
C GLN A 52 8.77 28.78 -2.62
N LEU A 53 7.93 29.49 -1.85
CA LEU A 53 8.41 30.45 -0.87
C LEU A 53 8.99 29.79 0.36
N TYR A 54 8.33 28.74 0.89
CA TYR A 54 8.84 28.01 2.04
C TYR A 54 10.16 27.31 1.75
N GLU A 55 10.36 26.76 0.55
CA GLU A 55 11.62 26.13 0.13
C GLU A 55 12.83 27.07 0.33
N GLU A 56 12.73 28.31 -0.14
CA GLU A 56 13.78 29.33 0.08
C GLU A 56 13.91 29.69 1.57
N LEU A 57 12.77 29.86 2.25
CA LEU A 57 12.73 30.26 3.65
C LEU A 57 13.32 29.20 4.59
N LEU A 58 13.22 27.92 4.25
CA LEU A 58 13.85 26.84 5.04
C LEU A 58 15.37 27.02 5.16
N THR A 59 16.02 27.48 4.08
CA THR A 59 17.46 27.75 4.12
C THR A 59 17.78 28.95 4.99
N VAL A 60 16.98 30.00 4.93
CA VAL A 60 17.19 31.25 5.65
C VAL A 60 16.90 31.13 7.15
N TYR A 61 15.84 30.40 7.49
CA TYR A 61 15.38 30.27 8.88
C TYR A 61 15.96 29.05 9.60
N LYS A 62 16.86 28.28 8.98
CA LYS A 62 17.51 27.12 9.62
C LYS A 62 18.14 27.52 10.96
N GLY A 63 17.80 26.79 12.02
CA GLY A 63 18.30 27.05 13.38
C GLY A 63 17.56 28.19 14.12
N THR A 64 16.52 28.79 13.56
CA THR A 64 15.67 29.78 14.23
C THR A 64 14.40 29.14 14.79
N LYS A 65 13.69 29.90 15.66
CA LYS A 65 12.40 29.45 16.23
C LYS A 65 11.31 29.20 15.15
N ASN A 66 11.41 29.84 14.01
CA ASN A 66 10.42 29.74 12.93
C ASN A 66 10.64 28.50 12.06
N PHE A 67 11.82 27.89 12.10
CA PHE A 67 12.20 26.78 11.21
C PHE A 67 11.25 25.61 11.30
N GLU A 68 10.87 25.19 12.51
CA GLU A 68 9.92 24.08 12.73
C GLU A 68 8.57 24.36 12.07
N SER A 69 7.98 25.53 12.31
CA SER A 69 6.67 25.88 11.75
C SER A 69 6.70 25.99 10.22
N ILE A 70 7.77 26.55 9.66
CA ILE A 70 7.97 26.64 8.20
C ILE A 70 8.10 25.24 7.60
N TYR A 71 8.90 24.37 8.21
CA TYR A 71 9.12 23.02 7.70
C TYR A 71 7.82 22.19 7.72
N TYR A 72 7.05 22.28 8.80
CA TYR A 72 5.75 21.63 8.91
C TYR A 72 4.80 22.05 7.80
N LYS A 73 4.60 23.37 7.61
CA LYS A 73 3.75 23.89 6.53
C LYS A 73 4.29 23.51 5.15
N TYR A 74 5.59 23.50 4.96
CA TYR A 74 6.23 23.07 3.72
C TYR A 74 5.88 21.62 3.39
N ALA A 75 6.00 20.70 4.35
CA ALA A 75 5.60 19.31 4.16
C ALA A 75 4.11 19.18 3.78
N PHE A 76 3.23 19.96 4.42
CA PHE A 76 1.81 19.99 4.10
C PHE A 76 1.49 20.54 2.71
N THR A 77 2.34 21.41 2.13
CA THR A 77 2.11 21.87 0.74
C THR A 77 2.18 20.71 -0.24
N PHE A 78 3.11 19.77 -0.08
CA PHE A 78 3.19 18.55 -0.90
C PHE A 78 1.99 17.65 -0.69
N TYR A 79 1.60 17.42 0.57
CA TYR A 79 0.44 16.60 0.90
C TYR A 79 -0.84 17.12 0.22
N ASN A 80 -1.07 18.43 0.31
CA ASN A 80 -2.25 19.08 -0.24
C ASN A 80 -2.21 19.15 -1.78
N ASN A 81 -1.02 19.19 -2.39
CA ASN A 81 -0.82 19.05 -3.84
C ASN A 81 -0.96 17.58 -4.30
N LYS A 82 -1.18 16.61 -3.39
CA LYS A 82 -1.21 15.16 -3.66
C LYS A 82 0.14 14.59 -4.11
N GLU A 83 1.21 15.28 -3.85
CA GLU A 83 2.58 14.85 -4.09
C GLU A 83 3.05 13.96 -2.93
N TYR A 84 2.35 12.84 -2.72
CA TYR A 84 2.46 12.03 -1.50
C TYR A 84 3.86 11.42 -1.28
N LEU A 85 4.62 11.15 -2.34
CA LEU A 85 5.98 10.65 -2.18
C LEU A 85 6.90 11.71 -1.54
N ALA A 86 6.83 12.95 -2.03
CA ALA A 86 7.57 14.06 -1.46
C ALA A 86 7.07 14.40 -0.05
N ALA A 87 5.74 14.41 0.15
CA ALA A 87 5.13 14.63 1.47
C ALA A 87 5.62 13.61 2.50
N SER A 88 5.63 12.31 2.15
CA SER A 88 6.14 11.24 3.01
C SER A 88 7.58 11.52 3.46
N TYR A 89 8.45 11.86 2.51
CA TYR A 89 9.85 12.19 2.80
C TYR A 89 9.96 13.37 3.77
N HIS A 90 9.20 14.45 3.53
CA HIS A 90 9.28 15.66 4.37
C HIS A 90 8.62 15.46 5.74
N PHE A 91 7.54 14.69 5.86
CA PHE A 91 6.96 14.34 7.16
C PHE A 91 7.90 13.48 8.00
N LYS A 92 8.55 12.48 7.39
CA LYS A 92 9.58 11.68 8.06
C LYS A 92 10.73 12.55 8.56
N ASN A 93 11.28 13.39 7.68
CA ASN A 93 12.37 14.31 8.05
C ASN A 93 11.96 15.30 9.15
N PHE A 94 10.69 15.76 9.16
CA PHE A 94 10.20 16.61 10.25
C PHE A 94 10.26 15.88 11.58
N ALA A 95 9.76 14.64 11.65
CA ALA A 95 9.78 13.86 12.88
C ALA A 95 11.21 13.56 13.36
N ASP A 96 12.14 13.30 12.42
CA ASP A 96 13.56 13.05 12.72
C ASP A 96 14.27 14.33 13.22
N LEU A 97 13.95 15.49 12.67
CA LEU A 97 14.55 16.78 13.05
C LEU A 97 13.97 17.36 14.34
N PHE A 98 12.70 17.10 14.62
CA PHE A 98 11.97 17.66 15.76
C PHE A 98 11.27 16.56 16.58
N PRO A 99 12.03 15.58 17.14
CA PRO A 99 11.43 14.44 17.83
C PRO A 99 10.59 14.82 19.06
N ASN A 100 10.90 15.96 19.69
CA ASN A 100 10.19 16.47 20.85
C ASN A 100 9.05 17.46 20.50
N SER A 101 8.79 17.69 19.21
CA SER A 101 7.68 18.53 18.79
C SER A 101 6.34 17.84 19.04
N PRO A 102 5.31 18.56 19.51
CA PRO A 102 3.96 18.01 19.59
C PRO A 102 3.38 17.60 18.24
N LYS A 103 4.00 18.05 17.12
CA LYS A 103 3.62 17.70 15.75
C LYS A 103 4.36 16.46 15.22
N SER A 104 5.35 15.96 15.97
CA SER A 104 6.19 14.84 15.52
C SER A 104 5.35 13.56 15.33
N GLU A 105 4.47 13.26 16.27
CA GLU A 105 3.56 12.11 16.22
C GLU A 105 2.66 12.17 14.97
N GLU A 106 2.01 13.30 14.72
CA GLU A 106 1.18 13.50 13.53
C GLU A 106 2.00 13.33 12.24
N CYS A 107 3.22 13.88 12.20
CA CYS A 107 4.09 13.73 11.02
C CYS A 107 4.51 12.28 10.77
N GLN A 108 4.75 11.49 11.82
CA GLN A 108 5.04 10.05 11.68
C GLN A 108 3.84 9.30 11.09
N PHE A 109 2.64 9.59 11.58
CA PHE A 109 1.41 9.04 11.00
C PHE A 109 1.23 9.45 9.53
N LEU A 110 1.37 10.75 9.21
CA LEU A 110 1.22 11.28 7.86
C LEU A 110 2.27 10.73 6.88
N ASN A 111 3.50 10.47 7.34
CA ASN A 111 4.48 9.75 6.53
C ASN A 111 3.92 8.40 6.07
N SER A 112 3.43 7.61 7.02
CA SER A 112 2.88 6.28 6.77
C SER A 112 1.63 6.33 5.87
N LEU A 113 0.74 7.29 6.12
CA LEU A 113 -0.47 7.53 5.33
C LEU A 113 -0.14 7.93 3.89
N CYS A 114 0.88 8.75 3.67
CA CYS A 114 1.34 9.11 2.33
C CYS A 114 1.81 7.87 1.55
N LEU A 115 2.57 6.98 2.19
CA LEU A 115 3.00 5.71 1.57
C LEU A 115 1.81 4.81 1.23
N TYR A 116 0.79 4.77 2.09
CA TYR A 116 -0.46 4.08 1.78
C TYR A 116 -1.17 4.68 0.55
N LYS A 117 -1.24 6.02 0.47
CA LYS A 117 -1.91 6.73 -0.65
C LYS A 117 -1.23 6.51 -2.01
N ILE A 118 0.07 6.24 -2.04
CA ILE A 118 0.81 5.90 -3.28
C ILE A 118 0.90 4.40 -3.53
N SER A 119 0.32 3.58 -2.66
CA SER A 119 0.23 2.13 -2.82
C SER A 119 -0.66 1.80 -4.01
N PRO A 120 -0.15 1.12 -5.05
CA PRO A 120 -0.91 0.89 -6.28
C PRO A 120 -1.91 -0.26 -6.14
N GLU A 121 -2.65 -0.54 -7.21
CA GLU A 121 -3.50 -1.72 -7.35
C GLU A 121 -2.67 -3.02 -7.19
N TYR A 122 -3.31 -4.08 -6.68
CA TYR A 122 -2.64 -5.34 -6.34
C TYR A 122 -1.88 -6.00 -7.50
N THR A 123 -2.25 -5.72 -8.74
CA THR A 123 -1.60 -6.26 -9.95
C THR A 123 -0.20 -5.69 -10.18
N LEU A 124 0.10 -4.50 -9.64
CA LEU A 124 1.35 -3.80 -9.79
C LEU A 124 2.35 -4.14 -8.67
N ASP A 125 3.54 -3.53 -8.68
CA ASP A 125 4.53 -3.67 -7.62
C ASP A 125 4.00 -3.18 -6.28
N GLN A 126 4.20 -3.96 -5.21
CA GLN A 126 3.66 -3.68 -3.87
C GLN A 126 4.71 -3.17 -2.87
N SER A 127 5.87 -2.69 -3.34
CA SER A 127 6.93 -2.19 -2.47
C SER A 127 6.45 -1.05 -1.56
N ASN A 128 5.64 -0.12 -2.09
CA ASN A 128 5.08 0.97 -1.29
C ASN A 128 4.04 0.48 -0.29
N THR A 129 3.24 -0.54 -0.63
CA THR A 129 2.28 -1.16 0.29
C THR A 129 3.00 -1.81 1.48
N ILE A 130 4.05 -2.58 1.21
CA ILE A 130 4.86 -3.25 2.25
C ILE A 130 5.53 -2.20 3.14
N LYS A 131 6.09 -1.15 2.54
CA LYS A 131 6.73 -0.05 3.29
C LYS A 131 5.71 0.68 4.16
N SER A 132 4.51 0.96 3.64
CA SER A 132 3.44 1.58 4.40
C SER A 132 3.04 0.75 5.63
N ILE A 133 2.87 -0.57 5.48
CA ILE A 133 2.58 -1.47 6.61
C ILE A 133 3.68 -1.37 7.68
N GLY A 134 4.95 -1.38 7.29
CA GLY A 134 6.07 -1.27 8.22
C GLY A 134 6.07 0.04 9.00
N GLU A 135 5.87 1.16 8.33
CA GLU A 135 5.82 2.49 8.96
C GLU A 135 4.56 2.64 9.85
N LEU A 136 3.38 2.15 9.42
CA LEU A 136 2.16 2.15 10.23
C LEU A 136 2.31 1.27 11.49
N GLN A 137 2.91 0.08 11.36
CA GLN A 137 3.15 -0.78 12.51
C GLN A 137 4.15 -0.16 13.49
N SER A 138 5.20 0.49 12.98
CA SER A 138 6.15 1.25 13.81
C SER A 138 5.43 2.38 14.55
N PHE A 139 4.55 3.11 13.86
CA PHE A 139 3.75 4.17 14.47
C PHE A 139 2.88 3.65 15.63
N VAL A 140 2.11 2.58 15.39
CA VAL A 140 1.23 1.97 16.43
C VAL A 140 2.05 1.50 17.63
N ASN A 141 3.22 0.90 17.40
CA ASN A 141 4.07 0.41 18.48
C ASN A 141 4.69 1.55 19.32
N ASN A 142 5.04 2.67 18.67
CA ASN A 142 5.67 3.81 19.34
C ASN A 142 4.65 4.75 20.00
N HIS A 143 3.42 4.77 19.52
CA HIS A 143 2.36 5.68 19.97
C HIS A 143 1.05 4.92 20.26
N PRO A 144 1.04 3.96 21.22
CA PRO A 144 -0.13 3.09 21.46
C PRO A 144 -1.38 3.83 21.92
N GLU A 145 -1.21 5.04 22.52
CA GLU A 145 -2.32 5.88 22.99
C GLU A 145 -2.75 6.97 21.99
N SER A 146 -2.17 6.98 20.78
CA SER A 146 -2.51 7.97 19.77
C SER A 146 -3.92 7.80 19.25
N GLU A 147 -4.61 8.92 19.00
CA GLU A 147 -5.92 8.93 18.34
C GLU A 147 -5.90 8.31 16.92
N HIS A 148 -4.72 8.28 16.28
CA HIS A 148 -4.52 7.71 14.95
C HIS A 148 -4.33 6.18 14.94
N VAL A 149 -4.21 5.52 16.10
CA VAL A 149 -3.96 4.06 16.18
C VAL A 149 -5.06 3.26 15.48
N LYS A 150 -6.31 3.65 15.69
CA LYS A 150 -7.45 2.96 15.06
C LYS A 150 -7.39 3.05 13.53
N GLU A 151 -7.11 4.24 13.00
CA GLU A 151 -6.97 4.46 11.56
C GLU A 151 -5.77 3.69 11.01
N ALA A 152 -4.61 3.77 11.69
CA ALA A 152 -3.41 3.05 11.30
C ALA A 152 -3.63 1.53 11.20
N ASN A 153 -4.31 0.92 12.18
CA ASN A 153 -4.64 -0.51 12.14
C ASN A 153 -5.57 -0.85 10.96
N ASN A 154 -6.58 -0.03 10.67
CA ASN A 154 -7.44 -0.24 9.51
C ASN A 154 -6.65 -0.20 8.20
N LEU A 155 -5.72 0.76 8.05
CA LEU A 155 -4.87 0.87 6.87
C LEU A 155 -3.90 -0.32 6.72
N ILE A 156 -3.41 -0.87 7.84
CA ILE A 156 -2.61 -2.11 7.86
C ILE A 156 -3.45 -3.27 7.34
N ASP A 157 -4.67 -3.44 7.83
CA ASP A 157 -5.56 -4.54 7.45
C ASP A 157 -5.96 -4.46 5.96
N GLU A 158 -6.29 -3.27 5.46
CA GLU A 158 -6.55 -3.05 4.05
C GLU A 158 -5.34 -3.37 3.18
N SER A 159 -4.14 -2.94 3.62
CA SER A 159 -2.89 -3.21 2.91
C SER A 159 -2.55 -4.70 2.90
N ARG A 160 -2.76 -5.42 4.02
CA ARG A 160 -2.58 -6.88 4.12
C ARG A 160 -3.55 -7.61 3.21
N THR A 161 -4.82 -7.19 3.17
CA THR A 161 -5.82 -7.74 2.26
C THR A 161 -5.41 -7.56 0.80
N LYS A 162 -4.86 -6.41 0.42
CA LYS A 162 -4.34 -6.17 -0.94
C LYS A 162 -3.20 -7.13 -1.29
N LEU A 163 -2.26 -7.36 -0.37
CA LEU A 163 -1.17 -8.31 -0.57
C LEU A 163 -1.67 -9.75 -0.67
N GLU A 164 -2.67 -10.13 0.15
CA GLU A 164 -3.31 -11.45 0.11
C GLU A 164 -3.99 -11.70 -1.25
N ILE A 165 -4.71 -10.71 -1.78
CA ILE A 165 -5.33 -10.79 -3.12
C ILE A 165 -4.25 -11.00 -4.19
N LYS A 166 -3.13 -10.28 -4.12
CA LYS A 166 -2.02 -10.43 -5.06
C LYS A 166 -1.43 -11.83 -5.02
N ASP A 167 -1.14 -12.34 -3.82
CA ASP A 167 -0.55 -13.67 -3.63
C ASP A 167 -1.52 -14.75 -4.15
N THR A 168 -2.82 -14.61 -3.84
CA THR A 168 -3.87 -15.51 -4.32
C THR A 168 -3.97 -15.51 -5.84
N TYR A 169 -3.95 -14.33 -6.46
CA TYR A 169 -3.97 -14.20 -7.91
C TYR A 169 -2.78 -14.92 -8.57
N GLY A 170 -1.59 -14.82 -7.98
CA GLY A 170 -0.39 -15.54 -8.44
C GLY A 170 -0.54 -17.05 -8.32
N ALA A 171 -1.06 -17.55 -7.19
CA ALA A 171 -1.29 -18.97 -6.96
C ALA A 171 -2.34 -19.56 -7.92
N ASP A 172 -3.44 -18.83 -8.14
CA ASP A 172 -4.48 -19.19 -9.11
C ASP A 172 -3.94 -19.23 -10.55
N LEU A 173 -3.06 -18.28 -10.89
CA LEU A 173 -2.43 -18.25 -12.21
C LEU A 173 -1.56 -19.50 -12.44
N TYR A 174 -0.74 -19.91 -11.46
CA TYR A 174 0.01 -21.17 -11.56
C TYR A 174 -0.91 -22.36 -11.81
N TYR A 175 -2.04 -22.43 -11.12
CA TYR A 175 -3.01 -23.50 -11.34
C TYR A 175 -3.60 -23.46 -12.76
N LYS A 176 -3.99 -22.27 -13.24
CA LYS A 176 -4.59 -22.08 -14.57
C LYS A 176 -3.67 -22.44 -15.72
N ILE A 177 -2.36 -22.17 -15.59
CA ILE A 177 -1.36 -22.50 -16.63
C ILE A 177 -0.83 -23.93 -16.53
N GLY A 178 -1.34 -24.74 -15.58
CA GLY A 178 -0.96 -26.16 -15.46
C GLY A 178 0.24 -26.42 -14.55
N GLU A 179 0.82 -25.42 -13.92
CA GLU A 179 1.95 -25.51 -12.99
C GLU A 179 1.48 -25.94 -11.60
N TYR A 180 0.87 -27.12 -11.50
CA TYR A 180 0.14 -27.59 -10.30
C TYR A 180 1.04 -27.74 -9.06
N LYS A 181 2.32 -28.11 -9.25
CA LYS A 181 3.28 -28.17 -8.15
C LYS A 181 3.53 -26.77 -7.58
N ALA A 182 3.80 -25.79 -8.45
CA ALA A 182 4.01 -24.40 -8.06
C ALA A 182 2.76 -23.83 -7.39
N ALA A 183 1.56 -24.08 -7.95
CA ALA A 183 0.30 -23.68 -7.36
C ALA A 183 0.12 -24.22 -5.93
N SER A 184 0.39 -25.53 -5.71
CA SER A 184 0.26 -26.12 -4.37
C SER A 184 1.18 -25.47 -3.33
N VAL A 185 2.43 -25.19 -3.72
CA VAL A 185 3.40 -24.49 -2.86
C VAL A 185 2.98 -23.06 -2.60
N ALA A 186 2.49 -22.36 -3.63
CA ALA A 186 2.03 -20.96 -3.48
C ALA A 186 0.84 -20.87 -2.51
N PHE A 187 -0.18 -21.75 -2.64
CA PHE A 187 -1.29 -21.78 -1.70
C PHE A 187 -0.84 -22.15 -0.28
N GLU A 188 0.10 -23.06 -0.12
CA GLU A 188 0.68 -23.39 1.19
C GLU A 188 1.36 -22.16 1.83
N GLN A 189 2.08 -21.36 1.07
CA GLN A 189 2.69 -20.11 1.55
C GLN A 189 1.61 -19.07 1.95
N ILE A 190 0.52 -18.96 1.20
CA ILE A 190 -0.60 -18.07 1.52
C ILE A 190 -1.23 -18.46 2.85
N ILE A 191 -1.48 -19.76 3.09
CA ILE A 191 -2.03 -20.26 4.35
C ILE A 191 -1.13 -19.91 5.54
N ARG A 192 0.20 -20.00 5.37
CA ARG A 192 1.17 -19.65 6.41
C ARG A 192 1.24 -18.14 6.65
N LYS A 193 1.13 -17.34 5.60
CA LYS A 193 1.27 -15.88 5.65
C LYS A 193 0.00 -15.19 6.16
N TYR A 194 -1.17 -15.78 5.88
CA TYR A 194 -2.48 -15.24 6.23
C TYR A 194 -3.35 -16.27 6.98
N PRO A 195 -2.91 -16.74 8.17
CA PRO A 195 -3.60 -17.81 8.88
C PRO A 195 -5.00 -17.41 9.37
N ASP A 196 -5.22 -16.10 9.58
CA ASP A 196 -6.49 -15.54 10.06
C ASP A 196 -7.39 -15.05 8.91
N SER A 197 -7.05 -15.36 7.66
CA SER A 197 -7.85 -14.99 6.50
C SER A 197 -9.23 -15.66 6.53
N LYS A 198 -10.24 -14.90 6.12
CA LYS A 198 -11.60 -15.43 5.91
C LYS A 198 -11.66 -16.47 4.79
N ASN A 199 -10.65 -16.51 3.92
CA ASN A 199 -10.57 -17.39 2.75
C ASN A 199 -9.58 -18.55 2.98
N VAL A 200 -9.13 -18.80 4.20
CA VAL A 200 -8.11 -19.81 4.49
C VAL A 200 -8.53 -21.22 4.10
N ASP A 201 -9.82 -21.56 4.21
CA ASP A 201 -10.38 -22.83 3.76
C ASP A 201 -10.37 -22.98 2.23
N TYR A 202 -10.61 -21.89 1.48
CA TYR A 202 -10.42 -21.85 0.03
C TYR A 202 -8.97 -22.15 -0.35
N TYR A 203 -8.00 -21.55 0.33
CA TYR A 203 -6.59 -21.79 0.04
C TYR A 203 -6.17 -23.23 0.32
N HIS A 204 -6.64 -23.82 1.41
CA HIS A 204 -6.43 -25.24 1.70
C HIS A 204 -7.08 -26.14 0.64
N PHE A 205 -8.32 -25.85 0.23
CA PHE A 205 -8.99 -26.57 -0.87
C PHE A 205 -8.17 -26.50 -2.17
N MET A 206 -7.73 -25.31 -2.57
CA MET A 206 -6.96 -25.15 -3.80
C MET A 206 -5.59 -25.82 -3.73
N MET A 207 -4.94 -25.80 -2.57
CA MET A 207 -3.70 -26.55 -2.33
C MET A 207 -3.92 -28.06 -2.55
N ILE A 208 -4.96 -28.65 -1.94
CA ILE A 208 -5.31 -30.07 -2.08
C ILE A 208 -5.63 -30.40 -3.54
N LYS A 209 -6.43 -29.56 -4.20
CA LYS A 209 -6.80 -29.70 -5.61
C LYS A 209 -5.58 -29.67 -6.53
N ALA A 210 -4.64 -28.78 -6.27
CA ALA A 210 -3.39 -28.67 -7.02
C ALA A 210 -2.50 -29.90 -6.78
N LYS A 211 -2.33 -30.35 -5.53
CA LYS A 211 -1.60 -31.59 -5.18
C LYS A 211 -2.19 -32.81 -5.88
N TYR A 212 -3.53 -32.94 -5.90
CA TYR A 212 -4.23 -34.03 -6.57
C TYR A 212 -3.96 -34.03 -8.08
N THR A 213 -4.11 -32.88 -8.73
CA THR A 213 -3.87 -32.78 -10.18
C THR A 213 -2.40 -33.05 -10.51
N TYR A 214 -1.48 -32.60 -9.68
CA TYR A 214 -0.06 -32.89 -9.81
C TYR A 214 0.24 -34.38 -9.62
N ALA A 215 -0.37 -35.05 -8.62
CA ALA A 215 -0.21 -36.48 -8.40
C ALA A 215 -0.68 -37.30 -9.61
N LYS A 216 -1.88 -36.97 -10.14
CA LYS A 216 -2.47 -37.64 -11.30
C LYS A 216 -1.59 -37.55 -12.55
N ASN A 217 -0.92 -36.41 -12.75
CA ASN A 217 -0.05 -36.15 -13.91
C ASN A 217 1.41 -36.57 -13.69
N SER A 218 1.69 -37.28 -12.60
CA SER A 218 3.03 -37.70 -12.23
C SER A 218 3.38 -39.07 -12.84
N VAL A 219 4.69 -39.35 -12.94
CA VAL A 219 5.17 -40.69 -13.29
C VAL A 219 4.70 -41.74 -12.27
N PRO A 220 4.42 -42.98 -12.70
CA PRO A 220 3.79 -43.99 -11.83
C PRO A 220 4.52 -44.19 -10.50
N GLU A 221 5.84 -44.19 -10.49
CA GLU A 221 6.68 -44.46 -9.32
C GLU A 221 6.52 -43.39 -8.21
N LYS A 222 5.98 -42.22 -8.56
CA LYS A 222 5.78 -41.09 -7.62
C LYS A 222 4.32 -40.91 -7.23
N GLN A 223 3.37 -41.59 -7.91
CA GLN A 223 1.95 -41.37 -7.71
C GLN A 223 1.49 -41.80 -6.33
N GLU A 224 1.93 -42.99 -5.87
CA GLU A 224 1.52 -43.55 -4.58
C GLU A 224 1.82 -42.60 -3.43
N ALA A 225 3.07 -42.18 -3.30
CA ALA A 225 3.49 -41.26 -2.23
C ALA A 225 2.70 -39.92 -2.25
N ARG A 226 2.39 -39.42 -3.46
CA ARG A 226 1.66 -38.16 -3.64
C ARG A 226 0.18 -38.30 -3.29
N PHE A 227 -0.47 -39.42 -3.65
CA PHE A 227 -1.85 -39.66 -3.26
C PHE A 227 -1.98 -39.89 -1.75
N ASN A 228 -1.03 -40.58 -1.11
CA ASN A 228 -1.01 -40.73 0.35
C ASN A 228 -0.90 -39.37 1.08
N GLN A 229 -0.12 -38.44 0.54
CA GLN A 229 -0.05 -37.09 1.09
C GLN A 229 -1.41 -36.36 1.04
N ILE A 230 -2.20 -36.57 -0.04
CA ILE A 230 -3.54 -35.95 -0.15
C ILE A 230 -4.49 -36.48 0.92
N LEU A 231 -4.40 -37.75 1.28
CA LEU A 231 -5.22 -38.32 2.38
C LEU A 231 -4.92 -37.64 3.71
N THR A 232 -3.66 -37.31 3.96
CA THR A 232 -3.26 -36.58 5.17
C THR A 232 -3.84 -35.14 5.15
N GLU A 233 -3.72 -34.44 4.03
CA GLU A 233 -4.27 -33.08 3.86
C GLU A 233 -5.80 -33.05 3.97
N TYR A 234 -6.48 -34.08 3.44
CA TYR A 234 -7.93 -34.25 3.59
C TYR A 234 -8.34 -34.33 5.07
N ASN A 235 -7.68 -35.17 5.85
CA ASN A 235 -7.99 -35.35 7.27
C ASN A 235 -7.79 -34.04 8.05
N GLU A 236 -6.72 -33.29 7.72
CA GLU A 236 -6.46 -31.97 8.31
C GLU A 236 -7.53 -30.96 7.93
N PHE A 237 -7.92 -30.90 6.66
CA PHE A 237 -8.96 -30.00 6.16
C PHE A 237 -10.30 -30.21 6.86
N VAL A 238 -10.78 -31.46 6.91
CA VAL A 238 -12.07 -31.80 7.52
C VAL A 238 -12.09 -31.46 9.02
N ARG A 239 -10.97 -31.70 9.71
CA ARG A 239 -10.80 -31.33 11.11
C ARG A 239 -10.81 -29.84 11.35
N LYS A 240 -10.08 -29.07 10.53
CA LYS A 240 -9.94 -27.61 10.69
C LYS A 240 -11.18 -26.84 10.21
N TYR A 241 -11.81 -27.31 9.13
CA TYR A 241 -12.89 -26.59 8.45
C TYR A 241 -14.17 -27.43 8.29
N PRO A 242 -14.79 -27.88 9.39
CA PRO A 242 -15.95 -28.79 9.32
C PRO A 242 -17.19 -28.21 8.64
N LYS A 243 -17.26 -26.84 8.57
CA LYS A 243 -18.38 -26.12 7.95
C LYS A 243 -18.01 -25.46 6.62
N SER A 244 -16.85 -25.77 6.06
CA SER A 244 -16.42 -25.19 4.77
C SER A 244 -17.36 -25.59 3.63
N THR A 245 -17.64 -24.63 2.75
CA THR A 245 -18.39 -24.88 1.52
C THR A 245 -17.65 -25.77 0.52
N PHE A 246 -16.31 -25.87 0.66
CA PHE A 246 -15.45 -26.70 -0.19
C PHE A 246 -15.34 -28.15 0.28
N ARG A 247 -16.00 -28.51 1.38
CA ARG A 247 -15.88 -29.83 2.00
C ARG A 247 -16.23 -30.96 1.03
N SER A 248 -17.34 -30.86 0.30
CA SER A 248 -17.78 -31.87 -0.66
C SER A 248 -16.77 -32.12 -1.79
N GLU A 249 -16.13 -31.06 -2.26
CA GLU A 249 -15.10 -31.17 -3.30
C GLU A 249 -13.82 -31.85 -2.76
N VAL A 250 -13.44 -31.55 -1.51
CA VAL A 250 -12.29 -32.17 -0.87
C VAL A 250 -12.56 -33.64 -0.59
N GLU A 251 -13.79 -34.04 -0.15
CA GLU A 251 -14.23 -35.42 -0.02
C GLU A 251 -14.19 -36.17 -1.35
N ARG A 252 -14.63 -35.55 -2.44
CA ARG A 252 -14.54 -36.11 -3.79
C ARG A 252 -13.07 -36.35 -4.20
N ILE A 253 -12.17 -35.40 -3.94
CA ILE A 253 -10.74 -35.57 -4.22
C ILE A 253 -10.16 -36.73 -3.41
N ASN A 254 -10.52 -36.87 -2.13
CA ASN A 254 -10.10 -37.98 -1.28
C ASN A 254 -10.54 -39.32 -1.87
N THR A 255 -11.82 -39.47 -2.25
CA THR A 255 -12.37 -40.70 -2.86
C THR A 255 -11.63 -41.08 -4.13
N LEU A 256 -11.34 -40.10 -4.99
CA LEU A 256 -10.58 -40.32 -6.24
C LEU A 256 -9.11 -40.71 -5.95
N SER A 257 -8.52 -40.19 -4.89
CA SER A 257 -7.17 -40.56 -4.46
C SER A 257 -7.09 -41.99 -3.95
N LEU A 258 -8.07 -42.40 -3.13
CA LEU A 258 -8.18 -43.79 -2.67
C LEU A 258 -8.38 -44.77 -3.84
N ALA A 259 -9.22 -44.44 -4.81
CA ALA A 259 -9.43 -45.26 -5.99
C ALA A 259 -8.14 -45.37 -6.85
N SER A 260 -7.35 -44.32 -6.89
CA SER A 260 -6.04 -44.31 -7.60
C SER A 260 -5.02 -45.19 -6.88
N LEU A 261 -4.95 -45.13 -5.55
CA LEU A 261 -4.08 -45.96 -4.72
C LEU A 261 -4.42 -47.46 -4.87
N LYS A 262 -5.74 -47.80 -4.86
CA LYS A 262 -6.18 -49.20 -5.10
C LYS A 262 -5.68 -49.69 -6.48
N LYS A 263 -5.85 -48.91 -7.54
CA LYS A 263 -5.37 -49.28 -8.89
C LYS A 263 -3.85 -49.45 -8.96
N ILE A 264 -3.09 -48.75 -8.12
CA ILE A 264 -1.62 -48.88 -8.06
C ILE A 264 -1.25 -50.20 -7.35
N ALA A 265 -1.96 -50.51 -6.26
CA ALA A 265 -1.73 -51.76 -5.49
C ALA A 265 -2.12 -53.04 -6.24
N ASP A 266 -3.09 -52.95 -7.17
CA ASP A 266 -3.58 -54.07 -7.99
C ASP A 266 -2.70 -54.38 -9.21
N LYS A 267 -1.63 -53.62 -9.42
CA LYS A 267 -0.65 -53.81 -10.52
C LYS A 267 0.60 -54.51 -10.03
#